data_13d28621704855ee8a91345fc178ddbf
#
_entry.id   13d28621704855ee8a91345fc178ddbf
#
_cell.length_a   1.000
_cell.length_b   1.000
_cell.length_c   1.000
_cell.angle_alpha   90.00
_cell.angle_beta   90.00
_cell.angle_gamma   90.00
#
_symmetry.space_group_name_H-M   'P 1'
#
loop_
_entity.id
_entity.type
_entity.pdbx_description
1 polymer ?
#
loop_
_entity_poly.entity_id
_entity_poly.type
_entity_poly.pdbx_seq_one_letter_code
_entity_poly.pdbx_strand_id
1 'polypeptide(L)'
;NITAFGASSNFLNVSDKRLKKNIHTISESLNRILELRPTEFVWKENEKQDIGFIAQEVEKIIPEVVETSRGFLDTHTDDKSQDDIKTISYSKLVPYLVDTIQVLTKRIEELEKKVK
;
A
#
# COMPACT_ATOMS: atom_id res chain seq x y z
N ASN A 1 -24.63 2.00 6.34
CA ASN A 1 -24.03 2.92 5.41
C ASN A 1 -22.83 2.27 4.73
N ILE A 2 -22.87 2.25 3.42
CA ILE A 2 -21.84 1.57 2.63
C ILE A 2 -20.45 2.16 2.86
N THR A 3 -20.38 3.43 3.17
CA THR A 3 -19.08 4.07 3.38
C THR A 3 -18.32 3.49 4.56
N ALA A 4 -18.98 2.71 5.42
CA ALA A 4 -18.30 2.06 6.52
C ALA A 4 -17.46 0.87 6.06
N PHE A 5 -17.77 0.32 4.88
CA PHE A 5 -17.04 -0.82 4.36
C PHE A 5 -15.88 -0.36 3.50
N GLY A 6 -14.68 -0.77 3.88
CA GLY A 6 -13.49 -0.40 3.15
C GLY A 6 -13.00 1.01 3.41
N ALA A 7 -13.73 1.79 4.17
CA ALA A 7 -13.29 3.13 4.54
C ALA A 7 -12.74 3.08 5.96
N SER A 8 -11.64 3.78 6.16
CA SER A 8 -11.04 3.84 7.48
C SER A 8 -11.26 5.20 8.10
N SER A 9 -12.41 5.35 8.76
CA SER A 9 -12.62 6.51 9.60
C SER A 9 -12.09 6.14 10.96
N ASN A 10 -11.22 6.71 11.58
CA ASN A 10 -10.65 6.36 12.89
C ASN A 10 -9.65 5.21 12.83
N PHE A 11 -9.02 5.01 11.67
CA PHE A 11 -7.93 4.02 11.54
C PHE A 11 -8.37 2.57 11.71
N LEU A 12 -9.67 2.32 11.68
CA LEU A 12 -10.19 0.96 11.75
C LEU A 12 -10.71 0.54 10.39
N ASN A 13 -10.39 -0.67 10.02
CA ASN A 13 -10.85 -1.24 8.76
C ASN A 13 -11.78 -2.41 9.01
N VAL A 14 -12.89 -2.44 8.30
CA VAL A 14 -13.79 -3.58 8.35
C VAL A 14 -13.04 -4.80 7.81
N SER A 15 -13.03 -5.89 8.57
CA SER A 15 -12.26 -7.06 8.19
C SER A 15 -12.89 -8.37 8.65
N ASP A 16 -14.16 -8.35 8.97
CA ASP A 16 -14.85 -9.54 9.45
C ASP A 16 -14.95 -10.59 8.34
N LYS A 17 -14.64 -11.85 8.69
CA LYS A 17 -14.68 -12.98 7.77
C LYS A 17 -16.03 -13.10 7.06
N ARG A 18 -17.11 -12.76 7.75
CA ARG A 18 -18.46 -12.90 7.20
C ARG A 18 -18.71 -12.03 5.98
N LEU A 19 -17.89 -11.01 5.78
CA LEU A 19 -18.03 -10.08 4.66
C LEU A 19 -17.08 -10.39 3.51
N LYS A 20 -16.29 -11.46 3.63
CA LYS A 20 -15.27 -11.82 2.65
C LYS A 20 -15.55 -13.18 2.06
N LYS A 21 -15.14 -13.39 0.82
CA LYS A 21 -15.23 -14.69 0.17
C LYS A 21 -14.00 -14.94 -0.67
N ASN A 22 -13.82 -16.18 -1.09
CA ASN A 22 -12.67 -16.61 -1.91
C ASN A 22 -11.35 -16.27 -1.23
N ILE A 23 -11.31 -16.58 0.07
CA ILE A 23 -10.15 -16.24 0.90
C ILE A 23 -9.02 -17.23 0.64
N HIS A 24 -7.84 -16.72 0.33
CA HIS A 24 -6.66 -17.55 0.19
C HIS A 24 -5.42 -16.74 0.57
N THR A 25 -4.36 -17.46 0.91
CA THR A 25 -3.10 -16.83 1.31
C THR A 25 -2.42 -16.20 0.10
N ILE A 26 -1.89 -15.00 0.28
CA ILE A 26 -1.14 -14.36 -0.82
C ILE A 26 0.22 -15.02 -0.97
N SER A 27 0.83 -14.84 -2.15
CA SER A 27 2.12 -15.40 -2.46
C SER A 27 2.95 -14.41 -3.27
N GLU A 28 4.25 -14.70 -3.38
CA GLU A 28 5.19 -13.93 -4.20
C GLU A 28 5.34 -12.47 -3.78
N SER A 29 5.07 -12.19 -2.51
CA SER A 29 5.17 -10.80 -2.00
C SER A 29 6.61 -10.32 -1.95
N LEU A 30 7.55 -11.20 -1.61
CA LEU A 30 8.94 -10.82 -1.41
C LEU A 30 9.53 -10.09 -2.62
N ASN A 31 9.36 -10.66 -3.80
CA ASN A 31 9.96 -10.06 -5.01
C ASN A 31 9.37 -8.68 -5.29
N ARG A 32 8.09 -8.51 -5.08
CA ARG A 32 7.42 -7.23 -5.32
C ARG A 32 7.81 -6.19 -4.27
N ILE A 33 7.86 -6.60 -3.01
CA ILE A 33 8.22 -5.70 -1.93
C ILE A 33 9.66 -5.18 -2.10
N LEU A 34 10.57 -6.04 -2.54
CA LEU A 34 11.96 -5.63 -2.71
C LEU A 34 12.16 -4.60 -3.81
N GLU A 35 11.19 -4.46 -4.72
CA GLU A 35 11.28 -3.46 -5.78
C GLU A 35 10.74 -2.09 -5.36
N LEU A 36 10.06 -2.02 -4.22
CA LEU A 36 9.53 -0.75 -3.74
C LEU A 36 10.66 0.15 -3.24
N ARG A 37 10.46 1.45 -3.41
CA ARG A 37 11.44 2.45 -2.98
C ARG A 37 10.84 3.33 -1.89
N PRO A 38 11.21 3.11 -0.63
CA PRO A 38 10.79 4.02 0.44
C PRO A 38 11.44 5.39 0.20
N THR A 39 10.69 6.43 0.38
CA THR A 39 11.17 7.77 0.05
C THR A 39 10.96 8.76 1.19
N GLU A 40 11.79 9.76 1.20
CA GLU A 40 11.57 10.97 1.97
C GLU A 40 11.27 12.05 0.95
N PHE A 41 10.33 12.93 1.25
CA PHE A 41 9.94 13.96 0.31
C PHE A 41 9.40 15.18 1.05
N VAL A 42 9.14 16.22 0.29
CA VAL A 42 8.56 17.45 0.80
C VAL A 42 7.28 17.71 0.04
N TRP A 43 6.22 18.01 0.76
CA TRP A 43 4.95 18.38 0.13
C TRP A 43 5.09 19.77 -0.51
N LYS A 44 4.74 19.88 -1.78
CA LYS A 44 4.80 21.16 -2.47
C LYS A 44 3.90 22.22 -1.85
N GLU A 45 2.79 21.78 -1.31
CA GLU A 45 1.76 22.68 -0.77
C GLU A 45 2.26 23.47 0.43
N ASN A 46 2.97 22.83 1.35
CA ASN A 46 3.32 23.45 2.61
C ASN A 46 4.79 23.26 3.01
N GLU A 47 5.58 22.65 2.13
CA GLU A 47 7.00 22.40 2.34
C GLU A 47 7.33 21.57 3.58
N LYS A 48 6.36 20.78 4.04
CA LYS A 48 6.61 19.86 5.15
C LYS A 48 7.26 18.58 4.65
N GLN A 49 8.22 18.10 5.41
CA GLN A 49 8.89 16.84 5.09
C GLN A 49 8.01 15.66 5.53
N ASP A 50 8.09 14.59 4.77
CA ASP A 50 7.33 13.39 5.07
C ASP A 50 8.04 12.18 4.48
N ILE A 51 7.54 11.00 4.80
CA ILE A 51 8.07 9.75 4.27
C ILE A 51 6.92 8.95 3.66
N GLY A 52 7.28 8.11 2.71
CA GLY A 52 6.27 7.26 2.08
C GLY A 52 6.77 6.70 0.77
N PHE A 53 5.85 6.51 -0.16
CA PHE A 53 6.12 5.99 -1.49
C PHE A 53 5.55 6.93 -2.53
N ILE A 54 6.09 6.83 -3.73
CA ILE A 54 5.54 7.54 -4.89
C ILE A 54 4.51 6.63 -5.54
N ALA A 55 3.24 7.08 -5.59
CA ALA A 55 2.15 6.23 -6.06
C ALA A 55 2.40 5.66 -7.47
N GLN A 56 2.96 6.45 -8.36
CA GLN A 56 3.22 5.99 -9.72
C GLN A 56 4.25 4.85 -9.75
N GLU A 57 5.22 4.89 -8.84
CA GLU A 57 6.21 3.81 -8.75
C GLU A 57 5.57 2.54 -8.18
N VAL A 58 4.77 2.70 -7.15
CA VAL A 58 4.09 1.55 -6.52
C VAL A 58 3.13 0.90 -7.51
N GLU A 59 2.45 1.69 -8.31
CA GLU A 59 1.48 1.18 -9.28
C GLU A 59 2.11 0.20 -10.27
N LYS A 60 3.35 0.44 -10.64
CA LYS A 60 4.06 -0.45 -11.57
C LYS A 60 4.39 -1.80 -10.94
N ILE A 61 4.43 -1.86 -9.62
CA ILE A 61 4.85 -3.06 -8.90
C ILE A 61 3.64 -3.76 -8.27
N ILE A 62 2.82 -3.03 -7.55
CA ILE A 62 1.65 -3.55 -6.83
C ILE A 62 0.44 -2.67 -7.15
N PRO A 63 -0.11 -2.79 -8.37
CA PRO A 63 -1.20 -1.89 -8.76
C PRO A 63 -2.45 -2.00 -7.89
N GLU A 64 -2.66 -3.14 -7.25
CA GLU A 64 -3.86 -3.35 -6.46
C GLU A 64 -3.94 -2.49 -5.20
N VAL A 65 -2.83 -1.83 -4.79
CA VAL A 65 -2.87 -0.94 -3.63
C VAL A 65 -2.94 0.53 -4.03
N VAL A 66 -3.01 0.81 -5.33
CA VAL A 66 -3.04 2.18 -5.83
C VAL A 66 -4.40 2.45 -6.45
N GLU A 67 -4.96 3.60 -6.14
CA GLU A 67 -6.22 4.04 -6.73
C GLU A 67 -6.01 5.40 -7.35
N THR A 68 -6.83 5.67 -8.36
CA THR A 68 -6.85 6.98 -9.00
C THR A 68 -8.14 7.68 -8.60
N SER A 69 -8.01 8.85 -7.98
CA SER A 69 -9.15 9.62 -7.52
C SER A 69 -9.33 10.83 -8.41
N ARG A 70 -10.38 10.85 -9.20
CA ARG A 70 -10.69 11.99 -10.05
C ARG A 70 -11.25 13.12 -9.21
N GLY A 71 -10.73 14.32 -9.47
CA GLY A 71 -11.21 15.48 -8.75
C GLY A 71 -10.94 15.43 -7.26
N PHE A 72 -9.92 14.69 -6.86
CA PHE A 72 -9.56 14.55 -5.46
C PHE A 72 -9.27 15.90 -4.81
N LEU A 73 -8.53 16.75 -5.52
CA LEU A 73 -8.28 18.09 -5.05
C LEU A 73 -9.40 18.99 -5.54
N ASP A 74 -9.54 20.12 -4.89
CA ASP A 74 -10.66 21.02 -5.09
C ASP A 74 -10.94 21.27 -6.58
N THR A 75 -12.19 21.14 -6.94
CA THR A 75 -12.64 21.37 -8.31
C THR A 75 -12.82 22.85 -8.64
N HIS A 76 -12.51 23.73 -7.71
CA HIS A 76 -12.64 25.17 -7.95
C HIS A 76 -11.53 25.72 -8.80
N THR A 77 -10.55 24.92 -9.15
CA THR A 77 -9.45 25.34 -10.00
C THR A 77 -9.58 24.73 -11.38
N ASP A 78 -9.11 25.46 -12.38
CA ASP A 78 -9.07 24.94 -13.75
C ASP A 78 -7.77 24.15 -14.03
N ASP A 79 -6.94 23.98 -13.03
CA ASP A 79 -5.69 23.27 -13.18
C ASP A 79 -5.92 21.79 -13.37
N LYS A 80 -5.77 21.31 -14.59
CA LYS A 80 -5.99 19.90 -14.93
C LYS A 80 -4.93 18.98 -14.35
N SER A 81 -3.80 19.54 -13.91
CA SER A 81 -2.75 18.71 -13.32
C SER A 81 -3.17 18.12 -11.98
N GLN A 82 -4.25 18.64 -11.38
CA GLN A 82 -4.75 18.13 -10.12
C GLN A 82 -5.83 17.06 -10.30
N ASP A 83 -6.18 16.76 -11.56
CA ASP A 83 -7.11 15.67 -11.85
C ASP A 83 -6.36 14.34 -11.78
N ASP A 84 -7.11 13.27 -11.50
CA ASP A 84 -6.56 11.91 -11.51
C ASP A 84 -5.37 11.74 -10.56
N ILE A 85 -5.52 12.27 -9.38
CA ILE A 85 -4.51 12.11 -8.34
C ILE A 85 -4.49 10.65 -7.89
N LYS A 86 -3.30 10.07 -7.79
CA LYS A 86 -3.14 8.71 -7.35
C LYS A 86 -2.92 8.64 -5.85
N THR A 87 -3.54 7.64 -5.23
CA THR A 87 -3.43 7.41 -3.80
C THR A 87 -2.98 5.99 -3.55
N ILE A 88 -2.34 5.78 -2.40
CA ILE A 88 -1.88 4.47 -2.00
C ILE A 88 -2.65 4.04 -0.76
N SER A 89 -3.16 2.80 -0.79
CA SER A 89 -3.71 2.21 0.41
C SER A 89 -2.58 1.55 1.18
N TYR A 90 -2.00 2.29 2.11
CA TYR A 90 -0.89 1.76 2.91
C TYR A 90 -1.32 0.54 3.72
N SER A 91 -2.55 0.51 4.19
CA SER A 91 -3.02 -0.64 4.97
C SER A 91 -3.03 -1.93 4.15
N LYS A 92 -3.19 -1.83 2.83
CA LYS A 92 -3.14 -3.02 1.97
C LYS A 92 -1.73 -3.53 1.75
N LEU A 93 -0.73 -2.71 2.03
CA LEU A 93 0.66 -3.15 1.98
C LEU A 93 1.06 -4.01 3.17
N VAL A 94 0.34 -3.89 4.28
CA VAL A 94 0.68 -4.62 5.49
C VAL A 94 0.68 -6.14 5.27
N PRO A 95 -0.35 -6.75 4.67
CA PRO A 95 -0.30 -8.20 4.41
C PRO A 95 0.89 -8.62 3.56
N TYR A 96 1.27 -7.82 2.58
CA TYR A 96 2.45 -8.12 1.74
C TYR A 96 3.72 -8.08 2.57
N LEU A 97 3.81 -7.13 3.49
CA LEU A 97 4.97 -7.04 4.37
C LEU A 97 5.03 -8.23 5.34
N VAL A 98 3.87 -8.63 5.87
CA VAL A 98 3.82 -9.76 6.78
C VAL A 98 4.27 -11.04 6.06
N ASP A 99 3.75 -11.28 4.86
CA ASP A 99 4.16 -12.45 4.09
C ASP A 99 5.66 -12.41 3.79
N THR A 100 6.19 -11.25 3.43
CA THR A 100 7.61 -11.09 3.13
C THR A 100 8.46 -11.42 4.35
N ILE A 101 8.07 -10.93 5.51
CA ILE A 101 8.81 -11.21 6.75
C ILE A 101 8.80 -12.69 7.05
N GLN A 102 7.65 -13.34 6.87
CA GLN A 102 7.53 -14.78 7.14
C GLN A 102 8.41 -15.60 6.20
N VAL A 103 8.45 -15.24 4.93
CA VAL A 103 9.29 -15.93 3.94
C VAL A 103 10.77 -15.73 4.29
N LEU A 104 11.17 -14.51 4.59
CA LEU A 104 12.56 -14.22 4.94
C LEU A 104 12.98 -14.94 6.21
N THR A 105 12.09 -15.01 7.20
CA THR A 105 12.38 -15.71 8.45
C THR A 105 12.65 -17.18 8.19
N LYS A 106 11.84 -17.81 7.33
CA LYS A 106 12.05 -19.21 6.99
C LYS A 106 13.37 -19.43 6.29
N ARG A 107 13.74 -18.53 5.38
CA ARG A 107 15.00 -18.63 4.66
C ARG A 107 16.20 -18.50 5.60
N ILE A 108 16.09 -17.60 6.56
CA ILE A 108 17.14 -17.41 7.55
C ILE A 108 17.29 -18.68 8.40
N GLU A 109 16.17 -19.26 8.86
CA GLU A 109 16.20 -20.47 9.65
C GLU A 109 16.83 -21.64 8.88
N GLU A 110 16.51 -21.74 7.58
CA GLU A 110 17.10 -22.78 6.74
C GLU A 110 18.59 -22.58 6.58
N LEU A 111 19.04 -21.34 6.40
CA LEU A 111 20.47 -21.06 6.29
C LEU A 111 21.20 -21.31 7.59
N GLU A 112 20.58 -20.99 8.72
CA GLU A 112 21.17 -21.29 10.02
C GLU A 112 21.37 -22.79 10.23
N LYS A 113 20.45 -23.59 9.77
CA LYS A 113 20.57 -25.06 9.85
C LYS A 113 21.75 -25.57 9.02
N LYS A 114 22.02 -24.93 7.89
CA LYS A 114 23.12 -25.35 7.02
C LYS A 114 24.48 -24.98 7.56
N VAL A 115 24.54 -23.99 8.44
CA VAL A 115 25.81 -23.54 9.00
C VAL A 115 26.29 -24.43 10.14
N LYS A 116 25.40 -25.19 10.73
CA LYS A 116 25.74 -26.06 11.85
C LYS A 116 26.32 -27.41 11.40
#